data_5759077698f03eedd00000ebe6a6b33d
#
_entry.id   5759077698f03eedd00000ebe6a6b33d
#
_cell.length_a   1.000
_cell.length_b   1.000
_cell.length_c   1.000
_cell.angle_alpha   90.00
_cell.angle_beta   90.00
_cell.angle_gamma   90.00
#
_symmetry.space_group_name_H-M   'P 1'
#
loop_
_entity.id
_entity.type
_entity.pdbx_description
1 polymer ?
#
loop_
_entity_poly.entity_id
_entity_poly.type
_entity_poly.pdbx_seq_one_letter_code
_entity_poly.pdbx_strand_id
1 'polypeptide(L)'
;GPQQVPVFSPDGTMIAFVRNNNIFLVKLLYGNSESQITEDGKQNSVINGIPDWVYEEEFGFDRALEFSADNTLIAFIRFDESEVPSYSFPVFAGQAPRIDALKDYPGEYTYKYPKAGYPNSKVEVRTYDIKSHVTRTMKLPLDADGYIPRIRFTKDANKLAIMTLNRHQDRF
;
A
#
# COMPACT_ATOMS: atom_id res chain seq x y z
N GLY A 1 7.10 1.36 -13.98
CA GLY A 1 7.64 1.98 -12.77
C GLY A 1 8.51 1.01 -11.98
N PRO A 2 9.23 1.46 -10.96
CA PRO A 2 10.01 0.59 -10.09
C PRO A 2 9.10 -0.39 -9.33
N GLN A 3 9.62 -1.57 -9.04
CA GLN A 3 8.96 -2.55 -8.19
C GLN A 3 9.32 -2.26 -6.74
N GLN A 4 8.32 -2.27 -5.87
CA GLN A 4 8.46 -1.93 -4.45
C GLN A 4 7.99 -3.10 -3.58
N VAL A 5 8.58 -3.23 -2.40
CA VAL A 5 8.21 -4.16 -1.32
C VAL A 5 7.92 -5.60 -1.77
N PRO A 6 8.83 -6.25 -2.51
CA PRO A 6 8.61 -7.63 -2.92
C PRO A 6 8.52 -8.55 -1.71
N VAL A 7 7.55 -9.46 -1.72
CA VAL A 7 7.35 -10.45 -0.67
C VAL A 7 7.06 -11.83 -1.27
N PHE A 8 7.77 -12.84 -0.78
CA PHE A 8 7.51 -14.22 -1.13
C PHE A 8 6.26 -14.77 -0.42
N SER A 9 5.53 -15.63 -1.11
CA SER A 9 4.56 -16.49 -0.44
C SER A 9 5.28 -17.42 0.57
N PRO A 10 4.60 -17.90 1.63
CA PRO A 10 5.20 -18.79 2.63
C PRO A 10 5.88 -20.04 2.05
N ASP A 11 5.38 -20.58 0.95
CA ASP A 11 5.97 -21.74 0.24
C ASP A 11 7.05 -21.37 -0.77
N GLY A 12 7.32 -20.08 -0.98
CA GLY A 12 8.34 -19.59 -1.91
C GLY A 12 7.97 -19.73 -3.40
N THR A 13 6.74 -20.08 -3.74
CA THR A 13 6.33 -20.32 -5.15
C THR A 13 5.80 -19.09 -5.86
N MET A 14 5.51 -18.01 -5.10
CA MET A 14 4.98 -16.76 -5.62
C MET A 14 5.70 -15.55 -5.03
N ILE A 15 5.66 -14.43 -5.75
CA ILE A 15 6.12 -13.13 -5.27
C ILE A 15 5.01 -12.11 -5.52
N ALA A 16 4.60 -11.38 -4.48
CA ALA A 16 3.78 -10.18 -4.62
C ALA A 16 4.66 -8.94 -4.51
N PHE A 17 4.36 -7.90 -5.27
CA PHE A 17 5.04 -6.60 -5.20
C PHE A 17 4.09 -5.49 -5.63
N VAL A 18 4.48 -4.24 -5.35
CA VAL A 18 3.72 -3.07 -5.79
C VAL A 18 4.47 -2.36 -6.93
N ARG A 19 3.72 -1.93 -7.94
CA ARG A 19 4.20 -1.11 -9.06
C ARG A 19 3.10 -0.12 -9.46
N ASN A 20 3.45 1.16 -9.51
CA ASN A 20 2.49 2.23 -9.83
C ASN A 20 1.24 2.20 -8.93
N ASN A 21 1.43 2.03 -7.61
CA ASN A 21 0.37 1.93 -6.59
C ASN A 21 -0.59 0.74 -6.75
N ASN A 22 -0.23 -0.25 -7.57
CA ASN A 22 -1.00 -1.47 -7.78
C ASN A 22 -0.20 -2.71 -7.38
N ILE A 23 -0.91 -3.72 -6.87
CA ILE A 23 -0.33 -5.00 -6.48
C ILE A 23 -0.26 -5.92 -7.70
N PHE A 24 0.88 -6.57 -7.84
CA PHE A 24 1.15 -7.61 -8.84
C PHE A 24 1.55 -8.91 -8.15
N LEU A 25 1.24 -10.02 -8.79
CA LEU A 25 1.60 -11.37 -8.36
C LEU A 25 2.35 -12.10 -9.48
N VAL A 26 3.51 -12.64 -9.16
CA VAL A 26 4.28 -13.52 -10.05
C VAL A 26 4.21 -14.94 -9.53
N LYS A 27 3.82 -15.90 -10.38
CA LYS A 27 3.83 -17.33 -10.09
C LYS A 27 5.11 -17.96 -10.70
N LEU A 28 6.09 -18.28 -9.86
CA LEU A 28 7.43 -18.69 -10.27
C LEU A 28 7.44 -20.05 -11.00
N LEU A 29 6.57 -20.98 -10.57
CA LEU A 29 6.48 -22.33 -11.17
C LEU A 29 5.83 -22.36 -12.55
N TYR A 30 5.22 -21.26 -12.99
CA TYR A 30 4.49 -21.17 -14.27
C TYR A 30 5.17 -20.18 -15.22
N GLY A 31 6.48 -20.34 -15.40
CA GLY A 31 7.25 -19.49 -16.31
C GLY A 31 7.30 -18.01 -15.89
N ASN A 32 7.26 -17.75 -14.58
CA ASN A 32 7.23 -16.40 -14.01
C ASN A 32 6.04 -15.56 -14.52
N SER A 33 4.86 -16.18 -14.64
CA SER A 33 3.65 -15.47 -15.08
C SER A 33 3.27 -14.37 -14.11
N GLU A 34 3.18 -13.14 -14.61
CA GLU A 34 2.78 -11.95 -13.87
C GLU A 34 1.28 -11.68 -14.06
N SER A 35 0.59 -11.37 -12.96
CA SER A 35 -0.80 -10.94 -12.96
C SER A 35 -0.96 -9.66 -12.14
N GLN A 36 -1.74 -8.71 -12.64
CA GLN A 36 -2.13 -7.53 -11.89
C GLN A 36 -3.34 -7.84 -11.01
N ILE A 37 -3.26 -7.52 -9.70
CA ILE A 37 -4.31 -7.82 -8.72
C ILE A 37 -5.23 -6.63 -8.52
N THR A 38 -4.68 -5.42 -8.49
CA THR A 38 -5.44 -4.16 -8.32
C THR A 38 -5.22 -3.25 -9.51
N GLU A 39 -6.24 -2.47 -9.88
CA GLU A 39 -6.22 -1.61 -11.07
C GLU A 39 -6.52 -0.14 -10.78
N ASP A 40 -6.97 0.16 -9.56
CA ASP A 40 -7.39 1.50 -9.15
C ASP A 40 -6.26 2.37 -8.57
N GLY A 41 -5.05 1.81 -8.48
CA GLY A 41 -3.86 2.52 -8.00
C GLY A 41 -3.47 3.68 -8.92
N LYS A 42 -3.30 4.86 -8.33
CA LYS A 42 -2.95 6.09 -9.05
C LYS A 42 -2.22 7.03 -8.11
N GLN A 43 -1.13 7.62 -8.59
CA GLN A 43 -0.36 8.60 -7.83
C GLN A 43 -1.23 9.75 -7.32
N ASN A 44 -1.04 10.13 -6.06
CA ASN A 44 -1.79 11.18 -5.36
C ASN A 44 -3.32 10.93 -5.32
N SER A 45 -3.75 9.68 -5.38
CA SER A 45 -5.17 9.30 -5.36
C SER A 45 -5.40 8.00 -4.60
N VAL A 46 -4.95 6.85 -5.12
CA VAL A 46 -5.16 5.53 -4.51
C VAL A 46 -3.87 4.75 -4.45
N ILE A 47 -3.60 4.15 -3.31
CA ILE A 47 -2.43 3.30 -3.07
C ILE A 47 -2.91 1.93 -2.59
N ASN A 48 -2.37 0.85 -3.16
CA ASN A 48 -2.65 -0.51 -2.74
C ASN A 48 -1.36 -1.21 -2.30
N GLY A 49 -1.35 -1.77 -1.09
CA GLY A 49 -0.28 -2.66 -0.62
C GLY A 49 1.01 -2.01 -0.11
N ILE A 50 1.14 -0.70 -0.23
CA ILE A 50 2.16 0.13 0.44
C ILE A 50 1.46 1.27 1.19
N PRO A 51 2.06 1.81 2.26
CA PRO A 51 1.45 2.89 3.02
C PRO A 51 1.44 4.22 2.25
N ASP A 52 0.56 5.13 2.70
CA ASP A 52 0.69 6.56 2.42
C ASP A 52 1.75 7.20 3.33
N TRP A 53 1.98 8.49 3.18
CA TRP A 53 2.98 9.22 3.95
C TRP A 53 2.78 9.09 5.47
N VAL A 54 1.54 9.22 5.97
CA VAL A 54 1.25 9.14 7.42
C VAL A 54 1.60 7.77 7.99
N TYR A 55 1.25 6.72 7.29
CA TYR A 55 1.47 5.35 7.77
C TYR A 55 2.94 4.94 7.68
N GLU A 56 3.67 5.43 6.68
CA GLU A 56 5.11 5.21 6.58
C GLU A 56 5.85 5.91 7.72
N GLU A 57 5.59 7.19 7.93
CA GLU A 57 6.29 8.02 8.91
C GLU A 57 5.83 7.77 10.35
N GLU A 58 4.52 7.73 10.62
CA GLU A 58 3.99 7.68 11.97
C GLU A 58 3.83 6.24 12.50
N PHE A 59 3.40 5.31 11.66
CA PHE A 59 3.26 3.90 12.07
C PHE A 59 4.48 3.05 11.70
N GLY A 60 5.43 3.57 10.95
CA GLY A 60 6.75 2.99 10.71
C GLY A 60 6.73 1.66 9.95
N PHE A 61 5.97 1.56 8.85
CA PHE A 61 6.01 0.40 7.97
C PHE A 61 6.00 0.81 6.49
N ASP A 62 6.59 -0.02 5.65
CA ASP A 62 6.75 0.19 4.20
C ASP A 62 5.88 -0.76 3.38
N ARG A 63 5.32 -1.81 4.02
CA ARG A 63 4.55 -2.85 3.36
C ARG A 63 3.19 -3.03 4.03
N ALA A 64 2.13 -2.89 3.23
CA ALA A 64 0.74 -3.02 3.65
C ALA A 64 0.04 -4.21 2.95
N LEU A 65 0.77 -5.30 2.68
CA LEU A 65 0.25 -6.54 2.10
C LEU A 65 0.87 -7.78 2.77
N GLU A 66 0.09 -8.86 2.85
CA GLU A 66 0.53 -10.14 3.42
C GLU A 66 -0.11 -11.33 2.71
N PHE A 67 0.65 -12.43 2.58
CA PHE A 67 0.09 -13.72 2.20
C PHE A 67 -0.50 -14.46 3.39
N SER A 68 -1.57 -15.24 3.17
CA SER A 68 -2.04 -16.23 4.13
C SER A 68 -1.06 -17.39 4.27
N ALA A 69 -1.10 -18.09 5.41
CA ALA A 69 -0.18 -19.19 5.72
C ALA A 69 -0.26 -20.38 4.74
N ASP A 70 -1.40 -20.55 4.07
CA ASP A 70 -1.66 -21.60 3.09
C ASP A 70 -1.46 -21.14 1.63
N ASN A 71 -0.98 -19.92 1.41
CA ASN A 71 -0.72 -19.31 0.10
C ASN A 71 -1.97 -19.11 -0.78
N THR A 72 -3.16 -19.08 -0.19
CA THR A 72 -4.42 -18.95 -0.95
C THR A 72 -4.93 -17.52 -1.05
N LEU A 73 -4.58 -16.67 -0.08
CA LEU A 73 -5.06 -15.29 0.01
C LEU A 73 -3.90 -14.29 0.08
N ILE A 74 -4.15 -13.09 -0.44
CA ILE A 74 -3.36 -11.90 -0.17
C ILE A 74 -4.28 -10.89 0.52
N ALA A 75 -3.95 -10.47 1.73
CA ALA A 75 -4.59 -9.34 2.40
C ALA A 75 -3.77 -8.09 2.18
N PHE A 76 -4.43 -6.95 1.98
CA PHE A 76 -3.76 -5.67 1.82
C PHE A 76 -4.60 -4.51 2.31
N ILE A 77 -3.93 -3.41 2.66
CA ILE A 77 -4.58 -2.14 2.95
C ILE A 77 -4.62 -1.32 1.66
N ARG A 78 -5.78 -0.76 1.38
CA ARG A 78 -6.01 0.24 0.34
C ARG A 78 -6.16 1.59 1.01
N PHE A 79 -5.41 2.57 0.51
CA PHE A 79 -5.44 3.96 0.96
C PHE A 79 -6.05 4.82 -0.14
N ASP A 80 -7.12 5.54 0.16
CA ASP A 80 -7.67 6.56 -0.71
C ASP A 80 -7.26 7.93 -0.18
N GLU A 81 -6.23 8.49 -0.77
CA GLU A 81 -5.66 9.80 -0.40
C GLU A 81 -6.19 10.95 -1.28
N SER A 82 -7.25 10.71 -2.06
CA SER A 82 -7.78 11.70 -3.01
C SER A 82 -8.18 13.03 -2.33
N GLU A 83 -8.73 12.96 -1.11
CA GLU A 83 -9.14 14.13 -0.33
C GLU A 83 -8.00 14.71 0.55
N VAL A 84 -6.87 14.04 0.65
CA VAL A 84 -5.71 14.52 1.41
C VAL A 84 -5.10 15.72 0.67
N PRO A 85 -4.78 16.84 1.37
CA PRO A 85 -4.11 17.98 0.76
C PRO A 85 -2.75 17.62 0.16
N SER A 86 -2.40 18.29 -0.93
CA SER A 86 -1.09 18.14 -1.56
C SER A 86 -0.09 19.13 -1.02
N TYR A 87 1.17 18.71 -0.98
CA TYR A 87 2.32 19.53 -0.70
C TYR A 87 3.33 19.39 -1.84
N SER A 88 3.94 20.50 -2.26
CA SER A 88 4.92 20.52 -3.33
C SER A 88 6.20 21.20 -2.88
N PHE A 89 7.32 20.72 -3.38
CA PHE A 89 8.63 21.38 -3.21
C PHE A 89 9.47 21.29 -4.49
N PRO A 90 10.39 22.25 -4.70
CA PRO A 90 11.26 22.23 -5.87
C PRO A 90 12.29 21.08 -5.77
N VAL A 91 12.54 20.43 -6.91
CA VAL A 91 13.58 19.41 -7.06
C VAL A 91 14.64 19.93 -8.03
N PHE A 92 15.89 19.84 -7.62
CA PHE A 92 17.04 20.31 -8.39
C PHE A 92 17.79 19.15 -9.03
N ALA A 93 18.65 19.45 -10.00
CA ALA A 93 19.43 18.46 -10.73
C ALA A 93 20.26 17.51 -9.84
N GLY A 94 20.69 17.98 -8.64
CA GLY A 94 21.51 17.18 -7.73
C GLY A 94 22.91 16.88 -8.27
N GLN A 95 23.66 16.07 -7.54
CA GLN A 95 25.00 15.65 -7.94
C GLN A 95 25.18 14.13 -8.05
N ALA A 96 24.48 13.34 -7.21
CA ALA A 96 24.60 11.88 -7.23
C ALA A 96 23.29 11.21 -6.74
N PRO A 97 22.46 10.69 -7.63
CA PRO A 97 22.55 10.83 -9.09
C PRO A 97 22.14 12.21 -9.59
N ARG A 98 22.72 12.63 -10.70
CA ARG A 98 22.32 13.87 -11.36
C ARG A 98 21.10 13.63 -12.25
N ILE A 99 20.13 14.54 -12.17
CA ILE A 99 18.93 14.53 -13.01
C ILE A 99 19.13 15.58 -14.12
N ASP A 100 19.67 15.18 -15.26
CA ASP A 100 20.02 16.10 -16.35
C ASP A 100 18.83 16.90 -16.90
N ALA A 101 17.62 16.36 -16.83
CA ALA A 101 16.41 17.08 -17.21
C ALA A 101 16.17 18.36 -16.38
N LEU A 102 16.76 18.45 -15.19
CA LEU A 102 16.62 19.58 -14.26
C LEU A 102 17.86 20.49 -14.21
N LYS A 103 18.78 20.36 -15.18
CA LYS A 103 20.05 21.09 -15.17
C LYS A 103 19.92 22.63 -15.25
N ASP A 104 18.89 23.09 -15.99
CA ASP A 104 18.69 24.52 -16.25
C ASP A 104 17.58 25.12 -15.39
N TYR A 105 16.54 24.34 -15.09
CA TYR A 105 15.40 24.74 -14.27
C TYR A 105 15.03 23.65 -13.29
N PRO A 106 14.62 24.01 -12.04
CA PRO A 106 14.13 23.01 -11.09
C PRO A 106 12.81 22.39 -11.58
N GLY A 107 12.60 21.12 -11.22
CA GLY A 107 11.31 20.48 -11.29
C GLY A 107 10.50 20.70 -10.02
N GLU A 108 9.34 20.08 -9.94
CA GLU A 108 8.47 20.07 -8.78
C GLU A 108 8.13 18.63 -8.40
N TYR A 109 8.19 18.33 -7.12
CA TYR A 109 7.69 17.07 -6.58
C TYR A 109 6.48 17.34 -5.70
N THR A 110 5.33 16.73 -6.05
CA THR A 110 4.05 16.88 -5.36
C THR A 110 3.62 15.54 -4.77
N TYR A 111 3.25 15.53 -3.50
CA TYR A 111 2.72 14.36 -2.79
C TYR A 111 1.63 14.76 -1.81
N LYS A 112 0.89 13.78 -1.31
CA LYS A 112 -0.18 13.97 -0.33
C LYS A 112 0.42 14.09 1.07
N TYR A 113 0.11 15.20 1.76
CA TYR A 113 0.63 15.50 3.08
C TYR A 113 -0.43 16.15 3.96
N PRO A 114 -1.07 15.41 4.85
CA PRO A 114 -2.08 15.98 5.74
C PRO A 114 -1.39 16.69 6.91
N LYS A 115 -1.59 17.99 7.02
CA LYS A 115 -1.25 18.73 8.23
C LYS A 115 -2.26 18.41 9.34
N ALA A 116 -1.88 18.69 10.59
CA ALA A 116 -2.78 18.52 11.74
C ALA A 116 -4.16 19.17 11.50
N GLY A 117 -5.22 18.41 11.75
CA GLY A 117 -6.61 18.86 11.52
C GLY A 117 -7.15 18.67 10.10
N TYR A 118 -6.31 18.31 9.13
CA TYR A 118 -6.76 18.01 7.76
C TYR A 118 -7.19 16.53 7.59
N PRO A 119 -7.94 16.21 6.52
CA PRO A 119 -8.32 14.83 6.24
C PRO A 119 -7.10 13.92 6.05
N ASN A 120 -7.18 12.70 6.60
CA ASN A 120 -6.29 11.60 6.27
C ASN A 120 -6.86 10.76 5.14
N SER A 121 -6.05 9.82 4.62
CA SER A 121 -6.53 8.79 3.71
C SER A 121 -7.68 7.99 4.32
N LYS A 122 -8.68 7.67 3.51
CA LYS A 122 -9.70 6.67 3.85
C LYS A 122 -9.10 5.29 3.60
N VAL A 123 -9.19 4.42 4.59
CA VAL A 123 -8.50 3.12 4.56
C VAL A 123 -9.47 1.95 4.60
N GLU A 124 -9.14 0.91 3.84
CA GLU A 124 -9.89 -0.34 3.77
C GLU A 124 -8.92 -1.52 3.82
N VAL A 125 -9.34 -2.62 4.46
CA VAL A 125 -8.67 -3.91 4.29
C VAL A 125 -9.40 -4.71 3.23
N ARG A 126 -8.65 -5.21 2.26
CA ARG A 126 -9.15 -6.09 1.21
C ARG A 126 -8.41 -7.42 1.22
N THR A 127 -9.08 -8.47 0.79
CA THR A 127 -8.50 -9.79 0.57
C THR A 127 -8.71 -10.21 -0.88
N TYR A 128 -7.65 -10.70 -1.51
CA TYR A 128 -7.68 -11.28 -2.84
C TYR A 128 -7.49 -12.78 -2.76
N ASP A 129 -8.40 -13.54 -3.33
CA ASP A 129 -8.32 -14.99 -3.46
C ASP A 129 -7.56 -15.35 -4.75
N ILE A 130 -6.41 -16.01 -4.60
CA ILE A 130 -5.47 -16.28 -5.70
C ILE A 130 -6.03 -17.29 -6.71
N LYS A 131 -6.92 -18.18 -6.26
CA LYS A 131 -7.52 -19.21 -7.13
C LYS A 131 -8.72 -18.67 -7.91
N SER A 132 -9.63 -17.97 -7.22
CA SER A 132 -10.85 -17.46 -7.85
C SER A 132 -10.70 -16.09 -8.48
N HIS A 133 -9.58 -15.38 -8.23
CA HIS A 133 -9.32 -14.00 -8.67
C HIS A 133 -10.35 -13.00 -8.15
N VAL A 134 -10.93 -13.26 -6.97
CA VAL A 134 -11.96 -12.41 -6.37
C VAL A 134 -11.37 -11.56 -5.25
N THR A 135 -11.56 -10.24 -5.32
CA THR A 135 -11.26 -9.31 -4.23
C THR A 135 -12.51 -9.04 -3.39
N ARG A 136 -12.36 -9.03 -2.07
CA ARG A 136 -13.41 -8.69 -1.12
C ARG A 136 -12.93 -7.61 -0.16
N THR A 137 -13.76 -6.61 0.09
CA THR A 137 -13.54 -5.62 1.16
C THR A 137 -14.05 -6.17 2.48
N MET A 138 -13.23 -6.08 3.52
CA MET A 138 -13.59 -6.52 4.86
C MET A 138 -14.42 -5.45 5.57
N LYS A 139 -15.48 -5.86 6.25
CA LYS A 139 -16.26 -4.96 7.12
C LYS A 139 -15.55 -4.85 8.46
N LEU A 140 -15.15 -3.63 8.81
CA LEU A 140 -14.46 -3.33 10.06
C LEU A 140 -15.26 -2.35 10.91
N PRO A 141 -15.19 -2.45 12.24
CA PRO A 141 -15.75 -1.46 13.15
C PRO A 141 -14.82 -0.26 13.25
N LEU A 142 -14.62 0.43 12.12
CA LEU A 142 -13.69 1.55 11.98
C LEU A 142 -14.46 2.81 11.62
N ASP A 143 -14.17 3.89 12.32
CA ASP A 143 -14.67 5.23 11.98
C ASP A 143 -14.11 5.67 10.61
N ALA A 144 -14.83 6.54 9.90
CA ALA A 144 -14.47 6.96 8.55
C ALA A 144 -13.10 7.63 8.44
N ASP A 145 -12.59 8.18 9.53
CA ASP A 145 -11.29 8.84 9.68
C ASP A 145 -10.31 8.08 10.60
N GLY A 146 -10.64 6.82 10.93
CA GLY A 146 -9.81 5.96 11.75
C GLY A 146 -8.61 5.38 10.99
N TYR A 147 -7.75 4.70 11.73
CA TYR A 147 -6.50 4.12 11.21
C TYR A 147 -6.50 2.59 11.26
N ILE A 148 -5.73 1.98 10.38
CA ILE A 148 -5.42 0.55 10.37
C ILE A 148 -3.89 0.38 10.49
N PRO A 149 -3.31 0.50 11.71
CA PRO A 149 -1.85 0.49 11.90
C PRO A 149 -1.17 -0.80 11.48
N ARG A 150 -1.86 -1.94 11.53
CA ARG A 150 -1.27 -3.26 11.18
C ARG A 150 -2.35 -4.23 10.70
N ILE A 151 -1.94 -5.07 9.78
CA ILE A 151 -2.63 -6.33 9.44
C ILE A 151 -1.64 -7.48 9.56
N ARG A 152 -2.09 -8.65 10.00
CA ARG A 152 -1.25 -9.83 10.10
C ARG A 152 -2.09 -11.10 9.99
N PHE A 153 -1.77 -11.98 9.05
CA PHE A 153 -2.35 -13.32 9.08
C PHE A 153 -1.87 -14.10 10.30
N THR A 154 -2.77 -14.86 10.89
CA THR A 154 -2.41 -15.82 11.93
C THR A 154 -1.89 -17.12 11.29
N LYS A 155 -1.50 -18.10 12.11
CA LYS A 155 -1.20 -19.46 11.61
C LYS A 155 -2.39 -20.15 10.99
N ASP A 156 -3.62 -19.75 11.37
CA ASP A 156 -4.85 -20.14 10.68
C ASP A 156 -5.04 -19.21 9.48
N ALA A 157 -4.92 -19.76 8.29
CA ALA A 157 -5.01 -19.02 7.03
C ALA A 157 -6.35 -18.28 6.82
N ASN A 158 -7.40 -18.68 7.56
CA ASN A 158 -8.72 -18.04 7.51
C ASN A 158 -8.87 -16.89 8.53
N LYS A 159 -7.82 -16.57 9.30
CA LYS A 159 -7.89 -15.54 10.34
C LYS A 159 -6.83 -14.47 10.11
N LEU A 160 -7.31 -13.28 9.80
CA LEU A 160 -6.50 -12.06 9.69
C LEU A 160 -6.71 -11.22 10.96
N ALA A 161 -5.63 -10.94 11.68
CA ALA A 161 -5.62 -9.94 12.74
C ALA A 161 -5.52 -8.55 12.11
N ILE A 162 -6.40 -7.64 12.50
CA ILE A 162 -6.44 -6.27 12.02
C ILE A 162 -6.46 -5.37 13.25
N MET A 163 -5.47 -4.50 13.36
CA MET A 163 -5.43 -3.47 14.39
C MET A 163 -6.14 -2.24 13.86
N THR A 164 -7.03 -1.67 14.67
CA THR A 164 -7.75 -0.43 14.37
C THR A 164 -7.52 0.60 15.45
N LEU A 165 -7.47 1.87 15.08
CA LEU A 165 -7.26 2.97 15.99
C LEU A 165 -8.17 4.12 15.55
N ASN A 166 -8.87 4.75 16.49
CA ASN A 166 -9.69 5.92 16.16
C ASN A 166 -8.81 7.16 15.91
N ARG A 167 -9.41 8.22 15.34
CA ARG A 167 -8.68 9.46 15.01
C ARG A 167 -8.03 10.14 16.22
N HIS A 168 -8.65 10.08 17.38
CA HIS A 168 -8.11 10.65 18.64
C HIS A 168 -7.03 9.79 19.26
N GLN A 169 -6.81 8.57 18.75
CA GLN A 169 -5.79 7.61 19.21
C GLN A 169 -5.92 7.23 20.69
N ASP A 170 -7.15 7.21 21.20
CA ASP A 170 -7.49 6.84 22.58
C ASP A 170 -8.30 5.52 22.65
N ARG A 171 -8.68 4.94 21.49
CA ARG A 171 -9.33 3.62 21.36
C ARG A 171 -8.62 2.76 20.32
N PHE A 172 -8.15 1.63 20.82
CA PHE A 172 -7.43 0.61 20.06
C PHE A 172 -8.19 -0.71 20.06
#